data_50f7d2cb21792b658b273199ee076f4d
#
_entry.id   50f7d2cb21792b658b273199ee076f4d
#
_cell.length_a   1.000
_cell.length_b   1.000
_cell.length_c   1.000
_cell.angle_alpha   90.00
_cell.angle_beta   90.00
_cell.angle_gamma   90.00
#
_symmetry.space_group_name_H-M   'P 1'
#
loop_
_entity.id
_entity.type
_entity.pdbx_description
1 polymer ?
#
loop_
_entity_poly.entity_id
_entity_poly.type
_entity_poly.pdbx_seq_one_letter_code
_entity_poly.pdbx_strand_id
1 'polypeptide(L)'
;MSDSIIKIENMNKWFDDFQVLKNVNLQVSSKQKIVVCGPSGSGKSTLIRCINRLEEHQKGKIVVDGTELTENTKNIEKIRAEVGMVFQQFNLFPHLSILDNCTLAPIWVKKMPKKQAEEMAMNELKKVQIADQAKKFPGQLSGGQQQRSAIARALCMEPKIMLFDEPTSALDPEMIKEVLDAMVNLAKGGMTMIVVTHEMGFAKEVADEVIFMDEGMIVERAPTKEFLKSKNLPIPKWL
;
A
#
# COMPACT_ATOMS: atom_id res chain seq x y z
N MET A 1 16.17 6.78 -19.41
CA MET A 1 15.78 5.56 -18.67
C MET A 1 14.97 6.04 -17.49
N SER A 2 13.70 5.69 -17.35
CA SER A 2 12.90 6.12 -16.18
C SER A 2 13.50 5.48 -14.93
N ASP A 3 13.90 6.32 -13.96
CA ASP A 3 14.42 5.84 -12.68
C ASP A 3 13.33 5.00 -11.99
N SER A 4 13.59 3.69 -11.92
CA SER A 4 12.71 2.74 -11.24
C SER A 4 12.86 2.95 -9.73
N ILE A 5 11.78 3.33 -9.05
CA ILE A 5 11.77 3.53 -7.60
C ILE A 5 11.69 2.20 -6.84
N ILE A 6 11.11 1.16 -7.47
CA ILE A 6 11.12 -0.22 -6.96
C ILE A 6 11.60 -1.13 -8.06
N LYS A 7 12.55 -2.01 -7.75
CA LYS A 7 13.05 -3.06 -8.66
C LYS A 7 13.14 -4.38 -7.90
N ILE A 8 12.45 -5.39 -8.42
CA ILE A 8 12.46 -6.75 -7.91
C ILE A 8 12.97 -7.66 -9.02
N GLU A 9 13.99 -8.47 -8.71
CA GLU A 9 14.65 -9.37 -9.66
C GLU A 9 14.72 -10.79 -9.09
N ASN A 10 14.09 -11.74 -9.77
CA ASN A 10 14.08 -13.17 -9.45
C ASN A 10 13.77 -13.46 -7.98
N MET A 11 12.85 -12.69 -7.40
CA MET A 11 12.51 -12.80 -5.97
C MET A 11 11.73 -14.07 -5.68
N ASN A 12 12.17 -14.78 -4.65
CA ASN A 12 11.52 -15.98 -4.15
C ASN A 12 11.33 -15.86 -2.64
N LYS A 13 10.17 -16.29 -2.14
CA LYS A 13 9.82 -16.25 -0.72
C LYS A 13 9.24 -17.58 -0.28
N TRP A 14 9.74 -18.08 0.85
CA TRP A 14 9.21 -19.26 1.54
C TRP A 14 8.72 -18.88 2.94
N PHE A 15 7.70 -19.59 3.40
CA PHE A 15 7.36 -19.73 4.80
C PHE A 15 7.62 -21.21 5.14
N ASP A 16 8.61 -21.47 5.97
CA ASP A 16 9.16 -22.79 6.21
C ASP A 16 9.45 -23.51 4.86
N ASP A 17 8.83 -24.64 4.59
CA ASP A 17 8.99 -25.41 3.35
C ASP A 17 8.04 -24.97 2.21
N PHE A 18 7.08 -24.10 2.50
CA PHE A 18 6.09 -23.66 1.52
C PHE A 18 6.54 -22.43 0.73
N GLN A 19 6.74 -22.59 -0.57
CA GLN A 19 7.12 -21.49 -1.45
C GLN A 19 5.89 -20.65 -1.84
N VAL A 20 5.81 -19.43 -1.33
CA VAL A 20 4.70 -18.49 -1.58
C VAL A 20 4.95 -17.61 -2.80
N LEU A 21 6.18 -17.17 -3.05
CA LEU A 21 6.53 -16.38 -4.23
C LEU A 21 7.62 -17.07 -5.03
N LYS A 22 7.42 -17.14 -6.36
CA LYS A 22 8.24 -17.91 -7.29
C LYS A 22 8.74 -16.99 -8.40
N ASN A 23 10.05 -16.69 -8.41
CA ASN A 23 10.75 -15.95 -9.45
C ASN A 23 10.06 -14.66 -9.88
N VAL A 24 9.61 -13.87 -8.90
CA VAL A 24 8.89 -12.61 -9.15
C VAL A 24 9.85 -11.55 -9.66
N ASN A 25 9.47 -10.91 -10.79
CA ASN A 25 10.18 -9.77 -11.37
C ASN A 25 9.22 -8.62 -11.54
N LEU A 26 9.58 -7.44 -11.00
CA LEU A 26 8.74 -6.25 -11.03
C LEU A 26 9.59 -4.98 -11.05
N GLN A 27 9.23 -4.04 -11.90
CA GLN A 27 9.76 -2.67 -11.89
C GLN A 27 8.62 -1.69 -11.76
N VAL A 28 8.78 -0.69 -10.90
CA VAL A 28 7.82 0.40 -10.68
C VAL A 28 8.55 1.72 -10.81
N SER A 29 8.06 2.59 -11.67
CA SER A 29 8.58 3.94 -11.86
C SER A 29 7.98 4.91 -10.81
N SER A 30 8.69 6.01 -10.55
CA SER A 30 8.14 7.09 -9.73
C SER A 30 6.81 7.58 -10.29
N LYS A 31 5.84 7.84 -9.41
CA LYS A 31 4.46 8.26 -9.72
C LYS A 31 3.61 7.22 -10.46
N GLN A 32 4.11 6.01 -10.68
CA GLN A 32 3.33 4.94 -11.29
C GLN A 32 2.33 4.34 -10.27
N LYS A 33 1.14 3.99 -10.74
CA LYS A 33 0.10 3.32 -9.96
C LYS A 33 -0.11 1.93 -10.54
N ILE A 34 0.19 0.93 -9.74
CA ILE A 34 0.04 -0.49 -10.09
C ILE A 34 -1.06 -1.10 -9.22
N VAL A 35 -2.00 -1.77 -9.87
CA VAL A 35 -2.96 -2.62 -9.17
C VAL A 35 -2.52 -4.07 -9.30
N VAL A 36 -2.54 -4.80 -8.20
CA VAL A 36 -2.24 -6.23 -8.12
C VAL A 36 -3.52 -6.97 -7.77
N CYS A 37 -3.95 -7.86 -8.64
CA CYS A 37 -5.14 -8.69 -8.45
C CYS A 37 -4.81 -10.18 -8.64
N GLY A 38 -5.77 -11.06 -8.32
CA GLY A 38 -5.61 -12.51 -8.41
C GLY A 38 -6.31 -13.24 -7.27
N PRO A 39 -6.37 -14.58 -7.31
CA PRO A 39 -7.05 -15.39 -6.29
C PRO A 39 -6.51 -15.15 -4.88
N SER A 40 -7.34 -15.48 -3.87
CA SER A 40 -6.85 -15.53 -2.48
C SER A 40 -5.73 -16.56 -2.36
N GLY A 41 -4.68 -16.24 -1.59
CA GLY A 41 -3.53 -17.12 -1.45
C GLY A 41 -2.51 -17.06 -2.59
N SER A 42 -2.71 -16.26 -3.65
CA SER A 42 -1.75 -16.15 -4.76
C SER A 42 -0.45 -15.39 -4.44
N GLY A 43 -0.26 -14.90 -3.21
CA GLY A 43 0.97 -14.24 -2.76
C GLY A 43 0.97 -12.71 -2.84
N LYS A 44 -0.14 -12.05 -3.21
CA LYS A 44 -0.23 -10.59 -3.38
C LYS A 44 0.21 -9.80 -2.15
N SER A 45 -0.36 -10.09 -1.00
CA SER A 45 0.00 -9.42 0.28
C SER A 45 1.45 -9.70 0.65
N THR A 46 1.93 -10.92 0.42
CA THR A 46 3.33 -11.27 0.67
C THR A 46 4.28 -10.47 -0.23
N LEU A 47 3.94 -10.30 -1.51
CA LEU A 47 4.72 -9.49 -2.44
C LEU A 47 4.92 -8.06 -1.93
N ILE A 48 3.84 -7.37 -1.57
CA ILE A 48 3.95 -5.97 -1.12
C ILE A 48 4.61 -5.85 0.25
N ARG A 49 4.45 -6.84 1.14
CA ARG A 49 5.14 -6.90 2.43
C ARG A 49 6.64 -7.16 2.31
N CYS A 50 7.10 -7.76 1.21
CA CYS A 50 8.53 -7.86 0.92
C CYS A 50 9.14 -6.50 0.53
N ILE A 51 8.37 -5.59 -0.08
CA ILE A 51 8.87 -4.28 -0.54
C ILE A 51 9.27 -3.37 0.64
N ASN A 52 8.57 -3.44 1.77
CA ASN A 52 8.92 -2.70 2.99
C ASN A 52 9.64 -3.56 4.04
N ARG A 53 10.00 -4.78 3.64
CA ARG A 53 10.68 -5.77 4.50
C ARG A 53 9.92 -6.09 5.79
N LEU A 54 8.58 -6.10 5.75
CA LEU A 54 7.77 -6.76 6.77
C LEU A 54 7.85 -8.28 6.64
N GLU A 55 8.06 -8.75 5.40
CA GLU A 55 8.42 -10.12 5.09
C GLU A 55 9.80 -10.16 4.42
N GLU A 56 10.64 -11.10 4.81
CA GLU A 56 11.97 -11.29 4.25
C GLU A 56 11.93 -12.31 3.11
N HIS A 57 12.46 -11.94 1.95
CA HIS A 57 12.66 -12.86 0.83
C HIS A 57 13.98 -13.64 1.02
N GLN A 58 14.04 -14.88 0.54
CA GLN A 58 15.21 -15.73 0.70
C GLN A 58 16.11 -15.75 -0.54
N LYS A 59 15.56 -15.50 -1.75
CA LYS A 59 16.34 -15.43 -2.98
C LYS A 59 15.89 -14.27 -3.85
N GLY A 60 16.79 -13.81 -4.71
CA GLY A 60 16.58 -12.67 -5.60
C GLY A 60 17.01 -11.36 -4.95
N LYS A 61 16.56 -10.27 -5.55
CA LYS A 61 16.97 -8.91 -5.17
C LYS A 61 15.78 -7.97 -5.16
N ILE A 62 15.68 -7.14 -4.14
CA ILE A 62 14.72 -6.03 -4.06
C ILE A 62 15.51 -4.75 -3.82
N VAL A 63 15.29 -3.75 -4.66
CA VAL A 63 15.83 -2.39 -4.51
C VAL A 63 14.66 -1.43 -4.38
N VAL A 64 14.66 -0.61 -3.34
CA VAL A 64 13.66 0.42 -3.08
C VAL A 64 14.37 1.75 -2.91
N ASP A 65 14.00 2.73 -3.73
CA ASP A 65 14.62 4.06 -3.76
C ASP A 65 16.16 4.02 -3.74
N GLY A 66 16.72 3.18 -4.62
CA GLY A 66 18.17 2.98 -4.77
C GLY A 66 18.83 2.14 -3.65
N THR A 67 18.09 1.71 -2.64
CA THR A 67 18.60 0.89 -1.53
C THR A 67 18.21 -0.57 -1.68
N GLU A 68 19.19 -1.47 -1.71
CA GLU A 68 18.95 -2.91 -1.74
C GLU A 68 18.52 -3.42 -0.37
N LEU A 69 17.44 -4.23 -0.34
CA LEU A 69 16.94 -4.88 0.87
C LEU A 69 17.69 -6.18 1.10
N THR A 70 18.56 -6.20 2.11
CA THR A 70 19.32 -7.40 2.54
C THR A 70 19.09 -7.67 4.02
N GLU A 71 19.49 -8.85 4.49
CA GLU A 71 19.46 -9.19 5.93
C GLU A 71 20.19 -8.16 6.80
N ASN A 72 21.27 -7.56 6.25
CA ASN A 72 22.11 -6.58 6.89
C ASN A 72 21.75 -5.12 6.53
N THR A 73 20.55 -4.85 6.06
CA THR A 73 20.15 -3.48 5.70
C THR A 73 20.15 -2.59 6.95
N LYS A 74 21.26 -1.88 7.18
CA LYS A 74 21.48 -1.04 8.37
C LYS A 74 20.47 0.11 8.54
N ASN A 75 19.70 0.44 7.50
CA ASN A 75 18.78 1.58 7.48
C ASN A 75 17.36 1.17 7.08
N ILE A 76 16.87 0.01 7.56
CA ILE A 76 15.50 -0.44 7.26
C ILE A 76 14.44 0.56 7.74
N GLU A 77 14.73 1.28 8.83
CA GLU A 77 13.84 2.33 9.35
C GLU A 77 13.67 3.48 8.35
N LYS A 78 14.74 3.87 7.64
CA LYS A 78 14.68 4.88 6.58
C LYS A 78 13.78 4.41 5.44
N ILE A 79 13.93 3.17 4.99
CA ILE A 79 13.09 2.61 3.94
C ILE A 79 11.63 2.57 4.39
N ARG A 80 11.35 2.11 5.62
CA ARG A 80 9.99 2.08 6.18
C ARG A 80 9.40 3.48 6.38
N ALA A 81 10.21 4.51 6.54
CA ALA A 81 9.74 5.90 6.56
C ALA A 81 9.37 6.42 5.16
N GLU A 82 10.03 5.90 4.11
CA GLU A 82 9.78 6.29 2.71
C GLU A 82 8.69 5.43 2.02
N VAL A 83 8.32 4.30 2.63
CA VAL A 83 7.31 3.37 2.13
C VAL A 83 6.16 3.25 3.13
N GLY A 84 5.11 4.02 2.92
CA GLY A 84 3.89 3.93 3.71
C GLY A 84 3.12 2.65 3.38
N MET A 85 2.50 2.05 4.39
CA MET A 85 1.67 0.86 4.21
C MET A 85 0.34 0.99 4.92
N VAL A 86 -0.73 0.65 4.19
CA VAL A 86 -2.11 0.57 4.68
C VAL A 86 -2.56 -0.88 4.57
N PHE A 87 -3.03 -1.43 5.67
CA PHE A 87 -3.41 -2.83 5.80
C PHE A 87 -4.92 -3.02 5.64
N GLN A 88 -5.34 -4.24 5.40
CA GLN A 88 -6.73 -4.67 5.42
C GLN A 88 -7.39 -4.38 6.78
N GLN A 89 -6.71 -4.72 7.87
CA GLN A 89 -7.08 -4.29 9.21
C GLN A 89 -6.42 -2.93 9.47
N PHE A 90 -7.17 -1.98 9.99
CA PHE A 90 -6.75 -0.58 10.11
C PHE A 90 -5.47 -0.39 10.95
N ASN A 91 -5.21 -1.30 11.89
CA ASN A 91 -4.04 -1.31 12.78
C ASN A 91 -3.79 0.02 13.49
N LEU A 92 -4.86 0.74 13.82
CA LEU A 92 -4.79 1.93 14.65
C LEU A 92 -4.54 1.54 16.11
N PHE A 93 -3.79 2.36 16.84
CA PHE A 93 -3.61 2.20 18.28
C PHE A 93 -4.90 2.58 19.00
N PRO A 94 -5.62 1.63 19.65
CA PRO A 94 -6.96 1.88 20.17
C PRO A 94 -7.00 2.84 21.36
N HIS A 95 -5.88 2.98 22.07
CA HIS A 95 -5.69 3.84 23.24
C HIS A 95 -5.21 5.24 22.90
N LEU A 96 -4.97 5.55 21.62
CA LEU A 96 -4.57 6.87 21.14
C LEU A 96 -5.71 7.51 20.35
N SER A 97 -5.83 8.83 20.43
CA SER A 97 -6.72 9.57 19.54
C SER A 97 -6.29 9.41 18.07
N ILE A 98 -7.15 9.76 17.12
CA ILE A 98 -6.79 9.74 15.70
C ILE A 98 -5.63 10.70 15.42
N LEU A 99 -5.62 11.87 16.03
CA LEU A 99 -4.51 12.81 15.92
C LEU A 99 -3.21 12.22 16.47
N ASP A 100 -3.26 11.58 17.65
CA ASP A 100 -2.07 10.96 18.25
C ASP A 100 -1.58 9.76 17.43
N ASN A 101 -2.48 8.97 16.83
CA ASN A 101 -2.12 7.93 15.86
C ASN A 101 -1.31 8.49 14.67
N CYS A 102 -1.70 9.67 14.18
CA CYS A 102 -1.04 10.32 13.05
C CYS A 102 0.30 11.00 13.44
N THR A 103 0.41 11.53 14.67
CA THR A 103 1.58 12.29 15.09
C THR A 103 2.68 11.43 15.69
N LEU A 104 2.38 10.22 16.14
CA LEU A 104 3.31 9.34 16.85
C LEU A 104 4.62 9.11 16.05
N ALA A 105 4.52 8.64 14.82
CA ALA A 105 5.69 8.34 14.00
C ALA A 105 6.49 9.60 13.60
N PRO A 106 5.89 10.71 13.15
CA PRO A 106 6.61 11.96 12.94
C PRO A 106 7.40 12.44 14.15
N ILE A 107 6.83 12.40 15.34
CA ILE A 107 7.49 12.83 16.57
C ILE A 107 8.65 11.87 16.93
N TRP A 108 8.41 10.57 16.95
CA TRP A 108 9.38 9.61 17.44
C TRP A 108 10.46 9.23 16.41
N VAL A 109 10.12 9.11 15.14
CA VAL A 109 11.03 8.69 14.08
C VAL A 109 11.73 9.89 13.44
N LYS A 110 10.94 10.90 13.00
CA LYS A 110 11.50 12.11 12.35
C LYS A 110 11.97 13.16 13.35
N LYS A 111 11.74 12.96 14.66
CA LYS A 111 12.05 13.94 15.72
C LYS A 111 11.40 15.31 15.50
N MET A 112 10.22 15.29 14.86
CA MET A 112 9.48 16.51 14.56
C MET A 112 8.91 17.14 15.84
N PRO A 113 8.96 18.47 16.02
CA PRO A 113 8.30 19.15 17.13
C PRO A 113 6.79 18.85 17.15
N LYS A 114 6.22 18.60 18.34
CA LYS A 114 4.82 18.19 18.51
C LYS A 114 3.84 19.10 17.76
N LYS A 115 3.97 20.41 17.88
CA LYS A 115 3.09 21.38 17.20
C LYS A 115 3.13 21.22 15.67
N GLN A 116 4.30 21.04 15.11
CA GLN A 116 4.47 20.84 13.66
C GLN A 116 3.87 19.49 13.22
N ALA A 117 4.05 18.43 14.02
CA ALA A 117 3.45 17.12 13.74
C ALA A 117 1.90 17.18 13.79
N GLU A 118 1.32 17.92 14.75
CA GLU A 118 -0.13 18.13 14.84
C GLU A 118 -0.68 18.92 13.63
N GLU A 119 0.00 19.99 13.22
CA GLU A 119 -0.39 20.78 12.04
C GLU A 119 -0.35 19.92 10.77
N MET A 120 0.72 19.14 10.59
CA MET A 120 0.85 18.20 9.46
C MET A 120 -0.24 17.13 9.50
N ALA A 121 -0.45 16.49 10.66
CA ALA A 121 -1.47 15.46 10.82
C ALA A 121 -2.88 16.00 10.50
N MET A 122 -3.21 17.20 10.96
CA MET A 122 -4.48 17.84 10.62
C MET A 122 -4.64 18.10 9.12
N ASN A 123 -3.55 18.42 8.41
CA ASN A 123 -3.58 18.60 6.97
C ASN A 123 -3.82 17.26 6.25
N GLU A 124 -3.15 16.17 6.69
CA GLU A 124 -3.38 14.86 6.10
C GLU A 124 -4.80 14.32 6.40
N LEU A 125 -5.32 14.54 7.62
CA LEU A 125 -6.69 14.21 7.98
C LEU A 125 -7.72 14.99 7.13
N LYS A 126 -7.44 16.25 6.78
CA LYS A 126 -8.27 17.02 5.84
C LYS A 126 -8.28 16.45 4.44
N LYS A 127 -7.11 16.00 3.92
CA LYS A 127 -7.02 15.37 2.58
C LYS A 127 -7.90 14.13 2.46
N VAL A 128 -8.03 13.37 3.53
CA VAL A 128 -8.89 12.18 3.58
C VAL A 128 -10.28 12.44 4.20
N GLN A 129 -10.65 13.69 4.41
CA GLN A 129 -11.98 14.16 4.83
C GLN A 129 -12.45 13.62 6.19
N ILE A 130 -11.57 13.57 7.19
CA ILE A 130 -11.90 13.15 8.56
C ILE A 130 -11.26 14.02 9.65
N ALA A 131 -10.89 15.25 9.34
CA ALA A 131 -10.26 16.16 10.31
C ALA A 131 -11.14 16.47 11.53
N ASP A 132 -12.45 16.43 11.39
CA ASP A 132 -13.44 16.58 12.47
C ASP A 132 -13.40 15.43 13.48
N GLN A 133 -12.84 14.28 13.09
CA GLN A 133 -12.69 13.09 13.94
C GLN A 133 -11.35 13.05 14.71
N ALA A 134 -10.47 14.03 14.54
CA ALA A 134 -9.09 14.04 15.07
C ALA A 134 -8.96 13.72 16.56
N LYS A 135 -9.93 14.17 17.38
CA LYS A 135 -9.93 13.99 18.84
C LYS A 135 -10.60 12.68 19.31
N LYS A 136 -11.24 11.94 18.40
CA LYS A 136 -11.88 10.67 18.73
C LYS A 136 -10.87 9.53 18.78
N PHE A 137 -11.27 8.43 19.40
CA PHE A 137 -10.53 7.18 19.45
C PHE A 137 -11.04 6.22 18.37
N PRO A 138 -10.21 5.26 17.88
CA PRO A 138 -10.60 4.34 16.82
C PRO A 138 -11.96 3.65 17.02
N GLY A 139 -12.25 3.19 18.24
CA GLY A 139 -13.54 2.52 18.55
C GLY A 139 -14.79 3.40 18.44
N GLN A 140 -14.63 4.72 18.23
CA GLN A 140 -15.73 5.65 18.04
C GLN A 140 -15.99 5.97 16.55
N LEU A 141 -15.20 5.37 15.65
CA LEU A 141 -15.24 5.61 14.21
C LEU A 141 -15.84 4.43 13.46
N SER A 142 -16.51 4.71 12.34
CA SER A 142 -16.89 3.66 11.37
C SER A 142 -15.64 3.03 10.73
N GLY A 143 -15.79 1.84 10.13
CA GLY A 143 -14.70 1.16 9.44
C GLY A 143 -14.04 2.03 8.36
N GLY A 144 -14.84 2.71 7.53
CA GLY A 144 -14.33 3.64 6.51
C GLY A 144 -13.57 4.83 7.09
N GLN A 145 -14.04 5.38 8.22
CA GLN A 145 -13.32 6.45 8.94
C GLN A 145 -12.01 5.93 9.53
N GLN A 146 -11.99 4.73 10.10
CA GLN A 146 -10.76 4.11 10.60
C GLN A 146 -9.76 3.88 9.48
N GLN A 147 -10.21 3.39 8.32
CA GLN A 147 -9.33 3.16 7.16
C GLN A 147 -8.76 4.48 6.62
N ARG A 148 -9.58 5.52 6.49
CA ARG A 148 -9.09 6.85 6.10
C ARG A 148 -8.10 7.43 7.14
N SER A 149 -8.32 7.15 8.42
CA SER A 149 -7.35 7.49 9.48
C SER A 149 -6.02 6.76 9.31
N ALA A 150 -6.05 5.46 8.95
CA ALA A 150 -4.85 4.68 8.68
C ALA A 150 -4.10 5.20 7.44
N ILE A 151 -4.81 5.65 6.41
CA ILE A 151 -4.22 6.32 5.24
C ILE A 151 -3.55 7.63 5.68
N ALA A 152 -4.25 8.51 6.43
CA ALA A 152 -3.68 9.76 6.93
C ALA A 152 -2.43 9.53 7.78
N ARG A 153 -2.46 8.54 8.69
CA ARG A 153 -1.31 8.14 9.50
C ARG A 153 -0.10 7.79 8.63
N ALA A 154 -0.29 7.00 7.57
CA ALA A 154 0.80 6.65 6.67
C ALA A 154 1.34 7.88 5.93
N LEU A 155 0.47 8.80 5.48
CA LEU A 155 0.85 10.04 4.79
C LEU A 155 1.64 11.00 5.67
N CYS A 156 1.44 11.00 6.99
CA CYS A 156 2.19 11.83 7.93
C CYS A 156 3.71 11.51 7.95
N MET A 157 4.12 10.39 7.41
CA MET A 157 5.53 10.10 7.19
C MET A 157 6.07 10.66 5.86
N GLU A 158 5.23 11.34 5.07
CA GLU A 158 5.58 11.89 3.74
C GLU A 158 6.28 10.84 2.85
N PRO A 159 5.66 9.66 2.68
CA PRO A 159 6.28 8.57 1.96
C PRO A 159 6.39 8.86 0.46
N LYS A 160 7.41 8.30 -0.19
CA LYS A 160 7.55 8.32 -1.66
C LYS A 160 6.68 7.28 -2.34
N ILE A 161 6.35 6.21 -1.62
CA ILE A 161 5.60 5.05 -2.10
C ILE A 161 4.52 4.71 -1.08
N MET A 162 3.30 4.43 -1.55
CA MET A 162 2.21 3.92 -0.75
C MET A 162 1.83 2.51 -1.19
N LEU A 163 1.85 1.58 -0.25
CA LEU A 163 1.41 0.20 -0.41
C LEU A 163 0.05 0.02 0.25
N PHE A 164 -0.89 -0.59 -0.46
CA PHE A 164 -2.24 -0.88 0.06
C PHE A 164 -2.52 -2.37 -0.04
N ASP A 165 -2.80 -3.00 1.09
CA ASP A 165 -3.11 -4.43 1.20
C ASP A 165 -4.62 -4.61 1.43
N GLU A 166 -5.37 -4.78 0.37
CA GLU A 166 -6.83 -4.96 0.37
C GLU A 166 -7.58 -3.94 1.26
N PRO A 167 -7.41 -2.63 1.03
CA PRO A 167 -7.84 -1.57 1.95
C PRO A 167 -9.35 -1.47 2.15
N THR A 168 -10.15 -2.15 1.32
CA THR A 168 -11.63 -2.11 1.36
C THR A 168 -12.27 -3.42 1.79
N SER A 169 -11.51 -4.52 1.90
CA SER A 169 -12.08 -5.86 2.10
C SER A 169 -12.70 -6.09 3.48
N ALA A 170 -12.36 -5.26 4.48
CA ALA A 170 -12.94 -5.29 5.83
C ALA A 170 -14.09 -4.27 6.02
N LEU A 171 -14.60 -3.67 4.93
CA LEU A 171 -15.57 -2.58 4.97
C LEU A 171 -16.93 -3.02 4.42
N ASP A 172 -17.98 -2.43 4.98
CA ASP A 172 -19.31 -2.50 4.39
C ASP A 172 -19.36 -1.75 3.05
N PRO A 173 -20.17 -2.19 2.08
CA PRO A 173 -20.23 -1.60 0.73
C PRO A 173 -20.46 -0.08 0.71
N GLU A 174 -21.24 0.44 1.66
CA GLU A 174 -21.52 1.88 1.78
C GLU A 174 -20.25 2.72 2.11
N MET A 175 -19.27 2.10 2.81
CA MET A 175 -18.05 2.78 3.26
C MET A 175 -16.90 2.67 2.24
N ILE A 176 -16.97 1.73 1.30
CA ILE A 176 -15.92 1.48 0.30
C ILE A 176 -15.66 2.72 -0.54
N LYS A 177 -16.73 3.38 -1.00
CA LYS A 177 -16.60 4.56 -1.88
C LYS A 177 -15.74 5.66 -1.28
N GLU A 178 -15.96 6.02 -0.01
CA GLU A 178 -15.21 7.10 0.65
C GLU A 178 -13.71 6.80 0.75
N VAL A 179 -13.35 5.53 0.96
CA VAL A 179 -11.95 5.09 1.00
C VAL A 179 -11.33 5.13 -0.40
N LEU A 180 -12.05 4.63 -1.41
CA LEU A 180 -11.58 4.67 -2.80
C LEU A 180 -11.43 6.12 -3.31
N ASP A 181 -12.37 7.02 -2.98
CA ASP A 181 -12.27 8.45 -3.35
C ASP A 181 -10.99 9.09 -2.74
N ALA A 182 -10.66 8.78 -1.48
CA ALA A 182 -9.42 9.23 -0.87
C ALA A 182 -8.19 8.70 -1.62
N MET A 183 -8.18 7.42 -2.00
CA MET A 183 -7.07 6.81 -2.74
C MET A 183 -6.96 7.37 -4.18
N VAL A 184 -8.09 7.65 -4.84
CA VAL A 184 -8.13 8.32 -6.17
C VAL A 184 -7.48 9.70 -6.08
N ASN A 185 -7.78 10.47 -5.04
CA ASN A 185 -7.18 11.79 -4.84
C ASN A 185 -5.65 11.70 -4.66
N LEU A 186 -5.16 10.71 -3.92
CA LEU A 186 -3.72 10.46 -3.78
C LEU A 186 -3.07 10.10 -5.12
N ALA A 187 -3.71 9.23 -5.90
CA ALA A 187 -3.23 8.83 -7.22
C ALA A 187 -3.14 10.03 -8.18
N LYS A 188 -4.20 10.87 -8.22
CA LYS A 188 -4.23 12.13 -9.01
C LYS A 188 -3.19 13.14 -8.52
N GLY A 189 -2.86 13.13 -7.23
CA GLY A 189 -1.76 13.92 -6.65
C GLY A 189 -0.35 13.44 -7.03
N GLY A 190 -0.22 12.37 -7.81
CA GLY A 190 1.06 11.86 -8.29
C GLY A 190 1.79 10.94 -7.31
N MET A 191 1.10 10.37 -6.31
CA MET A 191 1.66 9.37 -5.41
C MET A 191 2.04 8.10 -6.19
N THR A 192 3.22 7.52 -5.89
CA THR A 192 3.56 6.17 -6.36
C THR A 192 2.80 5.16 -5.53
N MET A 193 2.03 4.27 -6.17
CA MET A 193 1.14 3.36 -5.45
C MET A 193 1.24 1.93 -5.98
N ILE A 194 1.24 0.96 -5.06
CA ILE A 194 0.95 -0.45 -5.36
C ILE A 194 -0.26 -0.83 -4.50
N VAL A 195 -1.33 -1.26 -5.14
CA VAL A 195 -2.62 -1.52 -4.50
C VAL A 195 -3.05 -2.95 -4.78
N VAL A 196 -3.06 -3.79 -3.75
CA VAL A 196 -3.72 -5.09 -3.81
C VAL A 196 -5.21 -4.87 -3.60
N THR A 197 -6.03 -5.16 -4.60
CA THR A 197 -7.47 -4.95 -4.51
C THR A 197 -8.24 -5.79 -5.53
N HIS A 198 -9.52 -6.00 -5.23
CA HIS A 198 -10.50 -6.57 -6.14
C HIS A 198 -11.40 -5.49 -6.79
N GLU A 199 -11.20 -4.22 -6.44
CA GLU A 199 -11.98 -3.09 -6.92
C GLU A 199 -11.53 -2.66 -8.34
N MET A 200 -12.04 -3.35 -9.37
CA MET A 200 -11.65 -3.07 -10.76
C MET A 200 -12.14 -1.70 -11.26
N GLY A 201 -13.18 -1.14 -10.66
CA GLY A 201 -13.60 0.24 -10.90
C GLY A 201 -12.50 1.26 -10.55
N PHE A 202 -11.86 1.07 -9.39
CA PHE A 202 -10.70 1.86 -8.97
C PHE A 202 -9.52 1.66 -9.92
N ALA A 203 -9.19 0.39 -10.26
CA ALA A 203 -8.11 0.11 -11.20
C ALA A 203 -8.30 0.83 -12.53
N LYS A 204 -9.52 0.81 -13.08
CA LYS A 204 -9.88 1.48 -14.33
C LYS A 204 -9.69 2.99 -14.28
N GLU A 205 -9.95 3.61 -13.12
CA GLU A 205 -9.88 5.06 -12.96
C GLU A 205 -8.45 5.58 -12.83
N VAL A 206 -7.58 4.86 -12.08
CA VAL A 206 -6.28 5.42 -11.67
C VAL A 206 -5.06 4.58 -12.01
N ALA A 207 -5.20 3.28 -12.25
CA ALA A 207 -4.04 2.42 -12.46
C ALA A 207 -3.42 2.65 -13.85
N ASP A 208 -2.10 2.77 -13.89
CA ASP A 208 -1.33 2.77 -15.13
C ASP A 208 -1.22 1.35 -15.67
N GLU A 209 -0.97 0.38 -14.78
CA GLU A 209 -0.84 -1.05 -15.11
C GLU A 209 -1.58 -1.91 -14.09
N VAL A 210 -2.02 -3.07 -14.54
CA VAL A 210 -2.58 -4.14 -13.70
C VAL A 210 -1.69 -5.37 -13.80
N ILE A 211 -1.45 -6.00 -12.66
CA ILE A 211 -0.72 -7.25 -12.51
C ILE A 211 -1.69 -8.32 -12.01
N PHE A 212 -1.75 -9.45 -12.71
CA PHE A 212 -2.46 -10.63 -12.23
C PHE A 212 -1.46 -11.63 -11.67
N MET A 213 -1.69 -12.01 -10.42
CA MET A 213 -0.88 -13.03 -9.74
C MET A 213 -1.69 -14.30 -9.53
N ASP A 214 -1.04 -15.43 -9.78
CA ASP A 214 -1.55 -16.74 -9.43
C ASP A 214 -0.40 -17.68 -9.02
N GLU A 215 -0.66 -18.59 -8.08
CA GLU A 215 0.30 -19.58 -7.56
C GLU A 215 1.70 -19.04 -7.23
N GLY A 216 1.76 -17.81 -6.73
CA GLY A 216 3.00 -17.13 -6.33
C GLY A 216 3.79 -16.50 -7.48
N MET A 217 3.24 -16.41 -8.68
CA MET A 217 3.86 -15.86 -9.87
C MET A 217 3.08 -14.66 -10.42
N ILE A 218 3.76 -13.75 -11.11
CA ILE A 218 3.12 -12.79 -12.00
C ILE A 218 2.80 -13.50 -13.31
N VAL A 219 1.51 -13.75 -13.57
CA VAL A 219 1.03 -14.46 -14.77
C VAL A 219 0.81 -13.48 -15.91
N GLU A 220 0.29 -12.31 -15.62
CA GLU A 220 0.05 -11.24 -16.60
C GLU A 220 0.39 -9.88 -16.03
N ARG A 221 0.96 -9.02 -16.85
CA ARG A 221 1.20 -7.61 -16.57
C ARG A 221 0.90 -6.82 -17.84
N ALA A 222 -0.03 -5.89 -17.76
CA ALA A 222 -0.43 -5.09 -18.91
C ALA A 222 -0.89 -3.68 -18.49
N PRO A 223 -0.81 -2.69 -19.41
CA PRO A 223 -1.50 -1.42 -19.24
C PRO A 223 -2.99 -1.64 -18.96
N THR A 224 -3.57 -0.85 -18.03
CA THR A 224 -4.95 -1.07 -17.56
C THR A 224 -5.97 -1.19 -18.68
N LYS A 225 -5.83 -0.39 -19.74
CA LYS A 225 -6.76 -0.43 -20.89
C LYS A 225 -6.70 -1.73 -21.67
N GLU A 226 -5.54 -2.36 -21.74
CA GLU A 226 -5.32 -3.64 -22.41
C GLU A 226 -5.78 -4.79 -21.53
N PHE A 227 -5.40 -4.76 -20.26
CA PHE A 227 -5.79 -5.74 -19.28
C PHE A 227 -7.30 -5.94 -19.21
N LEU A 228 -8.07 -4.84 -19.13
CA LEU A 228 -9.54 -4.88 -19.06
C LEU A 228 -10.21 -5.36 -20.37
N LYS A 229 -9.48 -5.44 -21.48
CA LYS A 229 -9.97 -6.00 -22.75
C LYS A 229 -9.56 -7.46 -22.98
N SER A 230 -8.61 -7.96 -22.18
CA SER A 230 -8.10 -9.32 -22.30
C SER A 230 -9.20 -10.32 -22.02
N LYS A 231 -9.52 -11.17 -23.01
CA LYS A 231 -10.49 -12.28 -22.89
C LYS A 231 -9.85 -13.55 -22.30
N ASN A 232 -8.54 -13.54 -22.09
CA ASN A 232 -7.76 -14.72 -21.71
C ASN A 232 -7.57 -14.87 -20.19
N LEU A 233 -7.98 -13.90 -19.42
CA LEU A 233 -8.01 -14.07 -17.98
C LEU A 233 -9.09 -15.09 -17.64
N PRO A 234 -8.84 -16.04 -16.72
CA PRO A 234 -9.91 -16.66 -15.96
C PRO A 234 -10.54 -15.52 -15.13
N ILE A 235 -11.41 -14.74 -15.81
CA ILE A 235 -12.22 -13.72 -15.12
C ILE A 235 -12.97 -14.52 -14.07
N PRO A 236 -12.64 -14.38 -12.78
CA PRO A 236 -13.41 -15.04 -11.75
C PRO A 236 -14.85 -14.58 -11.92
N LYS A 237 -15.81 -15.48 -11.81
CA LYS A 237 -17.26 -15.20 -11.98
C LYS A 237 -17.81 -14.12 -11.03
N TRP A 238 -16.95 -13.45 -10.26
CA TRP A 238 -17.26 -12.37 -9.32
C TRP A 238 -16.74 -10.97 -9.76
N LEU A 239 -16.19 -10.83 -10.98
CA LEU A 239 -15.93 -9.55 -11.66
C LEU A 239 -17.12 -9.14 -12.52
#